data_01cd380389419ab8f6b29234c7e14ded
#
_entry.id   01cd380389419ab8f6b29234c7e14ded
#
_cell.length_a   1.000
_cell.length_b   1.000
_cell.length_c   1.000
_cell.angle_alpha   90.00
_cell.angle_beta   90.00
_cell.angle_gamma   90.00
#
_symmetry.space_group_name_H-M   'P 1'
#
loop_
_entity.id
_entity.type
_entity.pdbx_description
1 polymer ?
#
loop_
_entity_poly.entity_id
_entity_poly.type
_entity_poly.pdbx_seq_one_letter_code
_entity_poly.pdbx_strand_id
1 'polypeptide(L)'
;MQKILLLAVLVLLFIPLVIAGLCFFSPTTKGNTATFEDQPLAQRILPLTSALTLAQIKKEDGNITTLLVVKHEGETLQAVDLADIGAAHNTDIFAATAHLTLPTLIEAAANETLVQRYEIKALLPSGGHFDRHVATGTNFIDHASETNSHQVFNFPKFGQATPARTTVAGIPHGLLDFEVEFCVRFDRDIRSAEDFYAARKAFFLCADFTNRVTLVRLIDPNNYNSGSGFSDAKSGPGFFPTGPFVVIPNDWQRFIANERMTTRVNGTARQDARGSQMMLDFRQLVERVLDSSQHPKEYLYQGNKTPLLLNGVIPKGAALMSGTSAGVIFTPPTLCDKLAGVGSAIVHGQATSRNAVVAAVKEHFLQSQIKSGHFLQVGDVIEYGSSSMGDIRVEVRAPG
;
A
#
# COMPACT_ATOMS: atom_id res chain seq x y z
N MET A 1 43.30 1.45 44.33
CA MET A 1 43.19 0.67 43.07
C MET A 1 42.18 -0.48 43.14
N GLN A 2 42.26 -1.39 44.13
CA GLN A 2 41.29 -2.52 44.22
C GLN A 2 39.83 -2.14 44.31
N LYS A 3 39.43 -1.10 45.06
CA LYS A 3 38.03 -0.63 45.16
C LYS A 3 37.50 -0.06 43.85
N ILE A 4 38.35 0.61 43.06
CA ILE A 4 37.96 1.16 41.74
C ILE A 4 37.81 0.03 40.73
N LEU A 5 38.66 -0.99 40.78
CA LEU A 5 38.57 -2.17 39.93
C LEU A 5 37.32 -3.00 40.26
N LEU A 6 36.97 -3.16 41.53
CA LEU A 6 35.78 -3.86 41.98
C LEU A 6 34.50 -3.13 41.56
N LEU A 7 34.49 -1.79 41.66
CA LEU A 7 33.39 -0.97 41.21
C LEU A 7 33.20 -1.05 39.68
N ALA A 8 34.27 -1.00 38.92
CA ALA A 8 34.25 -1.16 37.46
C ALA A 8 33.75 -2.55 37.03
N VAL A 9 34.16 -3.62 37.73
CA VAL A 9 33.66 -4.98 37.48
C VAL A 9 32.17 -5.12 37.83
N LEU A 10 31.72 -4.52 38.96
CA LEU A 10 30.33 -4.51 39.35
C LEU A 10 29.47 -3.74 38.34
N VAL A 11 29.90 -2.60 37.86
CA VAL A 11 29.22 -1.80 36.83
C VAL A 11 29.16 -2.59 35.50
N LEU A 12 30.25 -3.25 35.10
CA LEU A 12 30.28 -4.08 33.88
C LEU A 12 29.37 -5.31 33.95
N LEU A 13 29.11 -5.85 35.14
CA LEU A 13 28.19 -6.98 35.34
C LEU A 13 26.74 -6.53 35.55
N PHE A 14 26.51 -5.36 36.16
CA PHE A 14 25.18 -4.85 36.46
C PHE A 14 24.47 -4.25 35.25
N ILE A 15 25.22 -3.58 34.37
CA ILE A 15 24.68 -2.99 33.14
C ILE A 15 24.04 -4.05 32.23
N PRO A 16 24.68 -5.20 31.91
CA PRO A 16 24.04 -6.26 31.11
C PRO A 16 22.80 -6.86 31.76
N LEU A 17 22.79 -7.00 33.09
CA LEU A 17 21.66 -7.52 33.84
C LEU A 17 20.44 -6.57 33.80
N VAL A 18 20.67 -5.27 33.94
CA VAL A 18 19.65 -4.25 33.85
C VAL A 18 19.11 -4.18 32.41
N ILE A 19 19.99 -4.24 31.41
CA ILE A 19 19.61 -4.28 30.00
C ILE A 19 18.79 -5.54 29.69
N ALA A 20 19.24 -6.72 30.17
CA ALA A 20 18.48 -7.96 29.99
C ALA A 20 17.09 -7.90 30.66
N GLY A 21 17.02 -7.31 31.87
CA GLY A 21 15.74 -7.08 32.56
C GLY A 21 14.81 -6.13 31.78
N LEU A 22 15.35 -5.01 31.29
CA LEU A 22 14.58 -4.06 30.46
C LEU A 22 14.12 -4.71 29.16
N CYS A 23 14.94 -5.57 28.57
CA CYS A 23 14.58 -6.29 27.34
C CYS A 23 13.52 -7.36 27.57
N PHE A 24 13.53 -8.03 28.70
CA PHE A 24 12.55 -9.05 29.07
C PHE A 24 11.15 -8.45 29.30
N PHE A 25 11.10 -7.21 29.79
CA PHE A 25 9.88 -6.47 30.05
C PHE A 25 9.49 -5.48 28.94
N SER A 26 10.25 -5.42 27.82
CA SER A 26 9.87 -4.59 26.70
C SER A 26 8.55 -5.11 26.11
N PRO A 27 7.52 -4.26 26.00
CA PRO A 27 6.27 -4.70 25.41
C PRO A 27 6.53 -5.14 23.97
N THR A 28 6.14 -6.35 23.64
CA THR A 28 5.96 -6.74 22.23
C THR A 28 4.94 -5.79 21.66
N THR A 29 5.29 -5.10 20.58
CA THR A 29 4.37 -4.21 19.89
C THR A 29 3.14 -5.00 19.48
N LYS A 30 2.05 -4.82 20.24
CA LYS A 30 0.75 -5.29 19.83
C LYS A 30 0.31 -4.38 18.71
N GLY A 31 -0.28 -4.93 17.64
CA GLY A 31 -0.88 -4.13 16.60
C GLY A 31 -1.81 -3.08 17.21
N ASN A 32 -1.83 -1.89 16.62
CA ASN A 32 -2.69 -0.82 17.12
C ASN A 32 -4.17 -1.22 16.93
N THR A 33 -4.86 -1.45 18.04
CA THR A 33 -6.29 -1.80 18.01
C THR A 33 -7.19 -0.56 17.96
N ALA A 34 -6.64 0.64 18.10
CA ALA A 34 -7.42 1.88 18.16
C ALA A 34 -8.14 2.23 16.84
N THR A 35 -7.66 1.66 15.70
CA THR A 35 -8.26 1.84 14.38
C THR A 35 -9.29 0.77 14.03
N PHE A 36 -9.41 -0.31 14.81
CA PHE A 36 -10.37 -1.37 14.52
C PHE A 36 -11.78 -0.95 14.89
N GLU A 37 -12.68 -1.00 13.90
CA GLU A 37 -14.12 -0.95 14.14
C GLU A 37 -14.59 -2.36 14.51
N ASP A 38 -15.36 -2.49 15.60
CA ASP A 38 -15.89 -3.79 16.06
C ASP A 38 -17.15 -4.17 15.25
N GLN A 39 -17.04 -4.15 13.92
CA GLN A 39 -18.14 -4.48 13.01
C GLN A 39 -17.60 -5.12 11.72
N PRO A 40 -18.33 -6.09 11.12
CA PRO A 40 -18.02 -6.59 9.81
C PRO A 40 -18.00 -5.48 8.75
N LEU A 41 -17.15 -5.60 7.75
CA LEU A 41 -17.15 -4.68 6.60
C LEU A 41 -18.40 -4.91 5.76
N ALA A 42 -19.30 -3.92 5.69
CA ALA A 42 -20.45 -3.95 4.81
C ALA A 42 -20.09 -3.39 3.44
N GLN A 43 -19.90 -4.28 2.46
CA GLN A 43 -19.66 -3.88 1.07
C GLN A 43 -20.95 -3.47 0.37
N ARG A 44 -20.87 -2.44 -0.48
CA ARG A 44 -22.02 -1.92 -1.23
C ARG A 44 -21.58 -1.26 -2.54
N ILE A 45 -22.45 -1.28 -3.53
CA ILE A 45 -22.36 -0.39 -4.69
C ILE A 45 -23.11 0.90 -4.38
N LEU A 46 -22.48 2.04 -4.64
CA LEU A 46 -23.09 3.35 -4.37
C LEU A 46 -24.16 3.67 -5.41
N PRO A 47 -25.22 4.41 -5.03
CA PRO A 47 -26.18 4.91 -5.99
C PRO A 47 -25.51 5.75 -7.09
N LEU A 48 -25.97 5.63 -8.34
CA LEU A 48 -25.44 6.38 -9.49
C LEU A 48 -25.48 7.90 -9.32
N THR A 49 -26.44 8.40 -8.52
CA THR A 49 -26.52 9.81 -8.12
C THR A 49 -25.38 10.26 -7.19
N SER A 50 -24.62 9.34 -6.63
CA SER A 50 -23.49 9.63 -5.72
C SER A 50 -22.14 9.31 -6.34
N ALA A 51 -22.05 8.21 -7.12
CA ALA A 51 -20.82 7.77 -7.75
C ALA A 51 -21.08 6.81 -8.91
N LEU A 52 -20.15 6.74 -9.84
CA LEU A 52 -20.09 5.67 -10.84
C LEU A 52 -19.14 4.58 -10.32
N THR A 53 -19.62 3.35 -10.21
CA THR A 53 -18.77 2.18 -9.94
C THR A 53 -18.55 1.43 -11.25
N LEU A 54 -17.29 1.32 -11.67
CA LEU A 54 -16.90 0.79 -12.98
C LEU A 54 -15.90 -0.36 -12.81
N ALA A 55 -15.92 -1.26 -13.79
CA ALA A 55 -14.89 -2.30 -13.95
C ALA A 55 -14.51 -2.42 -15.43
N GLN A 56 -13.44 -3.13 -15.74
CA GLN A 56 -13.10 -3.46 -17.12
C GLN A 56 -12.90 -4.97 -17.26
N ILE A 57 -13.25 -5.49 -18.43
CA ILE A 57 -13.07 -6.88 -18.79
C ILE A 57 -12.55 -6.99 -20.22
N LYS A 58 -11.72 -7.99 -20.47
CA LYS A 58 -11.32 -8.38 -21.83
C LYS A 58 -12.27 -9.48 -22.30
N LYS A 59 -13.00 -9.23 -23.39
CA LYS A 59 -13.91 -10.19 -24.01
C LYS A 59 -13.15 -11.27 -24.80
N GLU A 60 -13.86 -12.33 -25.21
CA GLU A 60 -13.29 -13.42 -26.01
C GLU A 60 -12.77 -12.96 -27.37
N ASP A 61 -13.37 -11.93 -27.97
CA ASP A 61 -12.92 -11.29 -29.20
C ASP A 61 -11.65 -10.44 -29.04
N GLY A 62 -11.13 -10.34 -27.81
CA GLY A 62 -9.94 -9.57 -27.45
C GLY A 62 -10.21 -8.10 -27.10
N ASN A 63 -11.42 -7.60 -27.30
CA ASN A 63 -11.80 -6.23 -26.99
C ASN A 63 -11.87 -6.00 -25.46
N ILE A 64 -11.43 -4.84 -25.00
CA ILE A 64 -11.65 -4.38 -23.63
C ILE A 64 -12.91 -3.52 -23.60
N THR A 65 -13.82 -3.86 -22.71
CA THR A 65 -15.04 -3.08 -22.48
C THR A 65 -15.12 -2.60 -21.03
N THR A 66 -15.85 -1.51 -20.81
CA THR A 66 -16.10 -0.96 -19.48
C THR A 66 -17.50 -1.36 -19.02
N LEU A 67 -17.57 -1.89 -17.81
CA LEU A 67 -18.80 -2.32 -17.16
C LEU A 67 -19.25 -1.28 -16.15
N LEU A 68 -20.54 -0.93 -16.17
CA LEU A 68 -21.20 -0.21 -15.09
C LEU A 68 -21.68 -1.22 -14.05
N VAL A 69 -21.07 -1.24 -12.88
CA VAL A 69 -21.41 -2.20 -11.82
C VAL A 69 -22.70 -1.78 -11.13
N VAL A 70 -23.67 -2.68 -11.11
CA VAL A 70 -24.98 -2.46 -10.49
C VAL A 70 -25.07 -3.15 -9.13
N LYS A 71 -24.50 -4.37 -9.03
CA LYS A 71 -24.52 -5.16 -7.79
C LYS A 71 -23.26 -6.00 -7.66
N HIS A 72 -22.79 -6.20 -6.43
CA HIS A 72 -21.68 -7.09 -6.11
C HIS A 72 -22.18 -8.20 -5.17
N GLU A 73 -21.85 -9.46 -5.48
CA GLU A 73 -22.27 -10.64 -4.72
C GLU A 73 -21.12 -11.66 -4.61
N GLY A 74 -20.25 -11.46 -3.63
CA GLY A 74 -19.10 -12.34 -3.41
C GLY A 74 -18.14 -12.39 -4.61
N GLU A 75 -18.04 -13.54 -5.27
CA GLU A 75 -17.13 -13.74 -6.42
C GLU A 75 -17.73 -13.29 -7.77
N THR A 76 -18.93 -12.72 -7.76
CA THR A 76 -19.62 -12.26 -8.97
C THR A 76 -20.19 -10.87 -8.82
N LEU A 77 -20.45 -10.22 -9.95
CA LEU A 77 -21.14 -8.93 -10.04
C LEU A 77 -22.21 -8.97 -11.11
N GLN A 78 -23.18 -8.07 -10.98
CA GLN A 78 -24.13 -7.73 -12.03
C GLN A 78 -23.73 -6.35 -12.59
N ALA A 79 -23.64 -6.24 -13.90
CA ALA A 79 -23.21 -5.00 -14.55
C ALA A 79 -23.81 -4.86 -15.94
N VAL A 80 -23.86 -3.63 -16.42
CA VAL A 80 -24.17 -3.28 -17.82
C VAL A 80 -22.85 -3.10 -18.57
N ASP A 81 -22.70 -3.75 -19.73
CA ASP A 81 -21.63 -3.42 -20.65
C ASP A 81 -21.91 -2.06 -21.30
N LEU A 82 -21.06 -1.08 -21.04
CA LEU A 82 -21.27 0.27 -21.58
C LEU A 82 -21.18 0.32 -23.12
N ALA A 83 -20.59 -0.68 -23.77
CA ALA A 83 -20.59 -0.77 -25.23
C ALA A 83 -22.01 -0.99 -25.79
N ASP A 84 -22.88 -1.67 -25.04
CA ASP A 84 -24.28 -1.91 -25.44
C ASP A 84 -25.11 -0.61 -25.45
N ILE A 85 -24.59 0.47 -24.84
CA ILE A 85 -25.19 1.79 -24.82
C ILE A 85 -24.33 2.89 -25.48
N GLY A 86 -23.36 2.47 -26.31
CA GLY A 86 -22.63 3.37 -27.20
C GLY A 86 -21.23 3.79 -26.72
N ALA A 87 -20.69 3.19 -25.62
CA ALA A 87 -19.29 3.42 -25.25
C ALA A 87 -18.35 2.71 -26.22
N ALA A 88 -17.19 3.32 -26.51
CA ALA A 88 -16.18 2.71 -27.35
C ALA A 88 -15.40 1.62 -26.63
N HIS A 89 -15.08 0.54 -27.32
CA HIS A 89 -14.16 -0.50 -26.87
C HIS A 89 -12.72 0.00 -26.79
N ASN A 90 -11.88 -0.71 -26.06
CA ASN A 90 -10.42 -0.47 -25.96
C ASN A 90 -10.05 0.94 -25.48
N THR A 91 -10.93 1.57 -24.72
CA THR A 91 -10.72 2.90 -24.11
C THR A 91 -10.55 2.77 -22.61
N ASP A 92 -9.96 3.80 -21.99
CA ASP A 92 -9.96 3.87 -20.53
C ASP A 92 -11.36 4.19 -19.98
N ILE A 93 -11.55 3.94 -18.70
CA ILE A 93 -12.83 4.15 -18.01
C ILE A 93 -13.38 5.58 -18.13
N PHE A 94 -12.50 6.58 -18.21
CA PHE A 94 -12.89 7.98 -18.33
C PHE A 94 -13.42 8.27 -19.73
N ALA A 95 -12.74 7.78 -20.76
CA ALA A 95 -13.19 7.91 -22.14
C ALA A 95 -14.49 7.12 -22.38
N ALA A 96 -14.60 5.90 -21.85
CA ALA A 96 -15.81 5.09 -21.98
C ALA A 96 -17.05 5.76 -21.37
N THR A 97 -16.89 6.62 -20.39
CA THR A 97 -18.01 7.33 -19.73
C THR A 97 -18.17 8.79 -20.16
N ALA A 98 -17.30 9.32 -21.04
CA ALA A 98 -17.25 10.76 -21.34
C ALA A 98 -18.53 11.31 -22.00
N HIS A 99 -19.19 10.50 -22.80
CA HIS A 99 -20.39 10.90 -23.57
C HIS A 99 -21.69 10.35 -22.99
N LEU A 100 -21.65 9.59 -21.91
CA LEU A 100 -22.82 9.00 -21.29
C LEU A 100 -23.37 9.92 -20.22
N THR A 101 -24.67 10.21 -20.31
CA THR A 101 -25.36 11.05 -19.33
C THR A 101 -25.83 10.22 -18.13
N LEU A 102 -26.00 10.86 -16.96
CA LEU A 102 -26.52 10.18 -15.78
C LEU A 102 -27.92 9.54 -16.04
N PRO A 103 -28.87 10.19 -16.69
CA PRO A 103 -30.14 9.53 -17.05
C PRO A 103 -29.95 8.27 -17.88
N THR A 104 -29.10 8.29 -18.91
CA THR A 104 -28.79 7.12 -19.75
C THR A 104 -28.23 5.96 -18.91
N LEU A 105 -27.31 6.25 -17.95
CA LEU A 105 -26.74 5.24 -17.08
C LEU A 105 -27.76 4.67 -16.09
N ILE A 106 -28.69 5.50 -15.57
CA ILE A 106 -29.76 5.05 -14.68
C ILE A 106 -30.74 4.15 -15.46
N GLU A 107 -31.15 4.55 -16.66
CA GLU A 107 -32.01 3.74 -17.51
C GLU A 107 -31.39 2.38 -17.85
N ALA A 108 -30.13 2.38 -18.25
CA ALA A 108 -29.38 1.15 -18.55
C ALA A 108 -29.26 0.22 -17.34
N ALA A 109 -28.95 0.77 -16.15
CA ALA A 109 -28.84 0.01 -14.91
C ALA A 109 -30.18 -0.59 -14.44
N ALA A 110 -31.31 0.02 -14.81
CA ALA A 110 -32.66 -0.46 -14.53
C ALA A 110 -33.18 -1.47 -15.57
N ASN A 111 -32.51 -1.59 -16.72
CA ASN A 111 -32.91 -2.47 -17.80
C ASN A 111 -32.35 -3.88 -17.58
N GLU A 112 -33.18 -4.81 -17.10
CA GLU A 112 -32.81 -6.18 -16.82
C GLU A 112 -32.21 -6.93 -18.02
N THR A 113 -32.54 -6.53 -19.27
CA THR A 113 -31.98 -7.18 -20.47
C THR A 113 -30.54 -6.78 -20.76
N LEU A 114 -30.07 -5.65 -20.21
CA LEU A 114 -28.69 -5.16 -20.33
C LEU A 114 -27.82 -5.61 -19.14
N VAL A 115 -28.44 -5.94 -18.02
CA VAL A 115 -27.70 -6.36 -16.81
C VAL A 115 -27.27 -7.81 -16.95
N GLN A 116 -25.97 -8.04 -17.00
CA GLN A 116 -25.36 -9.37 -17.12
C GLN A 116 -24.52 -9.69 -15.90
N ARG A 117 -24.24 -11.00 -15.68
CA ARG A 117 -23.42 -11.49 -14.59
C ARG A 117 -21.98 -11.73 -15.06
N TYR A 118 -21.02 -11.29 -14.27
CA TYR A 118 -19.59 -11.44 -14.52
C TYR A 118 -18.89 -11.99 -13.27
N GLU A 119 -17.77 -12.68 -13.45
CA GLU A 119 -16.93 -13.18 -12.37
C GLU A 119 -15.84 -12.14 -12.03
N ILE A 120 -15.57 -11.93 -10.74
CA ILE A 120 -14.53 -11.00 -10.27
C ILE A 120 -13.15 -11.37 -10.83
N LYS A 121 -12.83 -12.67 -10.92
CA LYS A 121 -11.53 -13.13 -11.45
C LYS A 121 -11.28 -12.78 -12.92
N ALA A 122 -12.34 -12.48 -13.69
CA ALA A 122 -12.23 -12.10 -15.10
C ALA A 122 -11.97 -10.60 -15.30
N LEU A 123 -12.09 -9.79 -14.26
CA LEU A 123 -11.92 -8.36 -14.35
C LEU A 123 -10.44 -7.97 -14.47
N LEU A 124 -10.19 -6.94 -15.24
CA LEU A 124 -8.88 -6.31 -15.33
C LEU A 124 -8.56 -5.50 -14.07
N PRO A 125 -7.25 -5.33 -13.75
CA PRO A 125 -6.86 -4.56 -12.58
C PRO A 125 -7.31 -3.10 -12.69
N SER A 126 -7.89 -2.56 -11.61
CA SER A 126 -8.38 -1.17 -11.56
C SER A 126 -7.26 -0.13 -11.63
N GLY A 127 -6.03 -0.50 -11.29
CA GLY A 127 -4.83 0.34 -11.43
C GLY A 127 -4.43 0.62 -12.89
N GLY A 128 -5.02 -0.09 -13.87
CA GLY A 128 -4.69 0.07 -15.28
C GLY A 128 -3.34 -0.55 -15.67
N HIS A 129 -2.77 -0.06 -16.77
CA HIS A 129 -1.55 -0.62 -17.38
C HIS A 129 -0.29 0.22 -17.14
N PHE A 130 -0.37 1.25 -16.31
CA PHE A 130 0.78 2.05 -15.98
C PHE A 130 1.75 1.27 -15.09
N ASP A 131 3.04 1.52 -15.20
CA ASP A 131 4.09 0.79 -14.49
C ASP A 131 4.93 1.67 -13.56
N ARG A 132 4.57 2.96 -13.46
CA ARG A 132 5.20 3.93 -12.58
C ARG A 132 4.14 4.74 -11.84
N HIS A 133 4.17 4.66 -10.52
CA HIS A 133 3.19 5.25 -9.63
C HIS A 133 3.87 6.14 -8.58
N VAL A 134 3.08 6.92 -7.88
CA VAL A 134 3.54 7.69 -6.72
C VAL A 134 2.99 7.05 -5.46
N ALA A 135 3.87 6.49 -4.65
CA ALA A 135 3.51 5.94 -3.35
C ALA A 135 3.77 6.95 -2.23
N THR A 136 3.06 6.76 -1.13
CA THR A 136 3.13 7.60 0.07
C THR A 136 3.47 6.74 1.28
N GLY A 137 4.40 7.21 2.11
CA GLY A 137 4.72 6.58 3.38
C GLY A 137 4.15 7.38 4.55
N THR A 138 3.70 6.68 5.59
CA THR A 138 3.35 7.21 6.92
C THR A 138 2.27 8.31 6.93
N ASN A 139 1.24 8.17 6.09
CA ASN A 139 0.13 9.15 5.99
C ASN A 139 -1.06 8.83 6.91
N PHE A 140 -0.96 7.82 7.75
CA PHE A 140 -1.91 7.52 8.83
C PHE A 140 -1.20 7.68 10.17
N ILE A 141 -1.80 8.42 11.10
CA ILE A 141 -1.18 8.77 12.40
C ILE A 141 -0.75 7.52 13.17
N ASP A 142 -1.59 6.50 13.18
CA ASP A 142 -1.32 5.27 13.91
C ASP A 142 -0.17 4.47 13.29
N HIS A 143 -0.09 4.41 11.96
CA HIS A 143 1.03 3.78 11.26
C HIS A 143 2.32 4.60 11.42
N ALA A 144 2.24 5.92 11.39
CA ALA A 144 3.38 6.79 11.66
C ALA A 144 3.93 6.54 13.08
N SER A 145 3.07 6.35 14.06
CA SER A 145 3.43 5.98 15.43
C SER A 145 4.04 4.57 15.51
N GLU A 146 3.44 3.60 14.82
CA GLU A 146 3.91 2.21 14.73
C GLU A 146 5.33 2.11 14.16
N THR A 147 5.64 2.93 13.17
CA THR A 147 6.96 2.98 12.51
C THR A 147 7.92 4.00 13.11
N ASN A 148 7.52 4.70 14.18
CA ASN A 148 8.27 5.79 14.80
C ASN A 148 8.70 6.86 13.78
N SER A 149 7.81 7.17 12.83
CA SER A 149 7.97 8.20 11.80
C SER A 149 7.02 9.36 12.11
N HIS A 150 7.46 10.59 11.81
CA HIS A 150 6.68 11.79 12.09
C HIS A 150 6.40 12.62 10.83
N GLN A 151 6.72 12.11 9.67
CA GLN A 151 6.61 12.86 8.42
C GLN A 151 6.05 12.00 7.30
N VAL A 152 5.07 12.55 6.58
CA VAL A 152 4.61 11.97 5.32
C VAL A 152 5.69 12.18 4.26
N PHE A 153 6.00 11.16 3.49
CA PHE A 153 6.94 11.23 2.37
C PHE A 153 6.41 10.47 1.16
N ASN A 154 6.92 10.82 -0.02
CA ASN A 154 6.54 10.17 -1.27
C ASN A 154 7.78 9.53 -1.91
N PHE A 155 7.54 8.47 -2.69
CA PHE A 155 8.58 7.77 -3.45
C PHE A 155 7.97 7.16 -4.72
N PRO A 156 8.77 6.97 -5.79
CA PRO A 156 8.29 6.28 -6.99
C PRO A 156 8.15 4.79 -6.72
N LYS A 157 6.99 4.22 -7.08
CA LYS A 157 6.72 2.79 -7.07
C LYS A 157 6.60 2.29 -8.49
N PHE A 158 7.24 1.15 -8.77
CA PHE A 158 7.27 0.56 -10.10
C PHE A 158 6.53 -0.77 -10.14
N GLY A 159 6.09 -1.15 -11.32
CA GLY A 159 5.40 -2.39 -11.61
C GLY A 159 3.92 -2.20 -11.92
N GLN A 160 3.41 -3.02 -12.83
CA GLN A 160 2.02 -2.98 -13.24
C GLN A 160 1.09 -3.50 -12.14
N ALA A 161 -0.12 -2.97 -12.11
CA ALA A 161 -1.18 -3.48 -11.25
C ALA A 161 -1.54 -4.94 -11.61
N THR A 162 -1.81 -5.74 -10.59
CA THR A 162 -2.33 -7.11 -10.77
C THR A 162 -3.81 -7.18 -10.39
N PRO A 163 -4.56 -8.19 -10.90
CA PRO A 163 -6.00 -8.32 -10.66
C PRO A 163 -6.35 -8.55 -9.18
N ALA A 164 -7.62 -8.35 -8.87
CA ALA A 164 -8.18 -8.52 -7.52
C ALA A 164 -8.11 -9.98 -7.01
N ARG A 165 -8.01 -10.95 -7.89
CA ARG A 165 -7.76 -12.36 -7.58
C ARG A 165 -6.41 -12.74 -8.17
N THR A 166 -5.38 -12.77 -7.32
CA THR A 166 -3.98 -12.92 -7.77
C THR A 166 -3.13 -13.69 -6.77
N THR A 167 -1.86 -13.84 -7.12
CA THR A 167 -0.86 -14.46 -6.25
C THR A 167 0.36 -13.56 -6.13
N VAL A 168 1.09 -13.67 -5.04
CA VAL A 168 2.41 -13.05 -4.85
C VAL A 168 3.42 -14.13 -4.52
N ALA A 169 4.63 -14.02 -5.05
CA ALA A 169 5.71 -14.95 -4.71
C ALA A 169 6.21 -14.70 -3.28
N GLY A 170 6.25 -15.74 -2.47
CA GLY A 170 6.96 -15.70 -1.20
C GLY A 170 8.46 -15.43 -1.41
N ILE A 171 9.11 -14.84 -0.44
CA ILE A 171 10.54 -14.50 -0.52
C ILE A 171 11.30 -15.54 0.30
N PRO A 172 12.11 -16.43 -0.31
CA PRO A 172 12.89 -17.41 0.43
C PRO A 172 13.80 -16.74 1.45
N HIS A 173 13.69 -17.14 2.71
CA HIS A 173 14.41 -16.50 3.82
C HIS A 173 14.22 -14.99 3.86
N GLY A 174 13.07 -14.51 3.37
CA GLY A 174 12.71 -13.10 3.30
C GLY A 174 11.62 -12.73 4.30
N LEU A 175 11.28 -11.46 4.30
CA LEU A 175 10.26 -10.87 5.15
C LEU A 175 9.25 -10.16 4.25
N LEU A 176 8.28 -10.92 3.72
CA LEU A 176 7.20 -10.37 2.91
C LEU A 176 6.12 -9.81 3.84
N ASP A 177 5.76 -8.55 3.64
CA ASP A 177 4.75 -7.84 4.42
C ASP A 177 3.66 -7.26 3.50
N PHE A 178 2.52 -6.92 4.06
CA PHE A 178 1.33 -6.43 3.37
C PHE A 178 0.94 -5.04 3.85
N GLU A 179 0.32 -4.27 2.97
CA GLU A 179 -0.29 -2.97 3.28
C GLU A 179 -1.56 -2.79 2.44
N VAL A 180 -2.64 -2.24 3.04
CA VAL A 180 -3.85 -1.83 2.32
C VAL A 180 -3.85 -0.32 2.16
N GLU A 181 -4.25 0.17 0.98
CA GLU A 181 -4.26 1.59 0.68
C GLU A 181 -5.46 1.99 -0.18
N PHE A 182 -5.81 3.27 -0.13
CA PHE A 182 -6.61 3.93 -1.15
C PHE A 182 -5.70 4.39 -2.28
N CYS A 183 -6.12 4.14 -3.51
CA CYS A 183 -5.44 4.63 -4.69
C CYS A 183 -6.36 5.55 -5.51
N VAL A 184 -5.79 6.53 -6.19
CA VAL A 184 -6.50 7.37 -7.14
C VAL A 184 -5.72 7.50 -8.44
N ARG A 185 -6.44 7.51 -9.58
CA ARG A 185 -5.90 7.91 -10.88
C ARG A 185 -6.80 8.98 -11.51
N PHE A 186 -6.26 9.70 -12.48
CA PHE A 186 -6.88 10.89 -13.04
C PHE A 186 -7.17 10.71 -14.54
N ASP A 187 -8.16 11.46 -15.05
CA ASP A 187 -8.52 11.48 -16.47
C ASP A 187 -7.55 12.30 -17.33
N ARG A 188 -6.61 12.98 -16.71
CA ARG A 188 -5.59 13.83 -17.35
C ARG A 188 -4.29 13.82 -16.56
N ASP A 189 -3.24 14.34 -17.16
CA ASP A 189 -2.00 14.65 -16.47
C ASP A 189 -2.23 15.75 -15.44
N ILE A 190 -1.61 15.62 -14.28
CA ILE A 190 -1.67 16.63 -13.20
C ILE A 190 -0.32 17.33 -13.10
N ARG A 191 -0.29 18.61 -13.46
CA ARG A 191 0.88 19.49 -13.42
C ARG A 191 0.72 20.63 -12.41
N SER A 192 -0.51 20.87 -11.96
CA SER A 192 -0.86 21.96 -11.06
C SER A 192 -2.07 21.59 -10.18
N ALA A 193 -2.36 22.43 -9.20
CA ALA A 193 -3.56 22.31 -8.39
C ALA A 193 -4.84 22.46 -9.25
N GLU A 194 -4.80 23.35 -10.25
CA GLU A 194 -5.92 23.58 -11.18
C GLU A 194 -6.23 22.32 -11.98
N ASP A 195 -5.20 21.60 -12.46
CA ASP A 195 -5.38 20.30 -13.14
C ASP A 195 -6.05 19.29 -12.20
N PHE A 196 -5.62 19.24 -10.94
CA PHE A 196 -6.24 18.35 -9.95
C PHE A 196 -7.72 18.69 -9.71
N TYR A 197 -8.07 19.98 -9.58
CA TYR A 197 -9.47 20.37 -9.40
C TYR A 197 -10.32 20.02 -10.63
N ALA A 198 -9.80 20.24 -11.82
CA ALA A 198 -10.50 19.97 -13.08
C ALA A 198 -10.57 18.46 -13.43
N ALA A 199 -9.68 17.64 -12.89
CA ALA A 199 -9.62 16.22 -13.19
C ALA A 199 -10.81 15.45 -12.59
N ARG A 200 -11.33 14.49 -13.34
CA ARG A 200 -12.12 13.39 -12.79
C ARG A 200 -11.18 12.45 -12.01
N LYS A 201 -11.62 12.05 -10.85
CA LYS A 201 -10.85 11.20 -9.92
C LYS A 201 -11.48 9.83 -9.82
N ALA A 202 -10.71 8.81 -10.12
CA ALA A 202 -11.13 7.43 -10.08
C ALA A 202 -10.40 6.73 -8.93
N PHE A 203 -11.12 6.43 -7.85
CA PHE A 203 -10.60 5.77 -6.65
C PHE A 203 -10.74 4.25 -6.76
N PHE A 204 -9.78 3.55 -6.20
CA PHE A 204 -9.80 2.09 -6.13
C PHE A 204 -9.02 1.59 -4.91
N LEU A 205 -9.37 0.40 -4.45
CA LEU A 205 -8.61 -0.30 -3.41
C LEU A 205 -7.32 -0.82 -4.01
N CYS A 206 -6.21 -0.69 -3.30
CA CYS A 206 -4.94 -1.25 -3.71
C CYS A 206 -4.18 -1.87 -2.53
N ALA A 207 -3.31 -2.82 -2.84
CA ALA A 207 -2.38 -3.39 -1.88
C ALA A 207 -0.94 -3.00 -2.26
N ASP A 208 -0.08 -2.88 -1.26
CA ASP A 208 1.34 -2.58 -1.41
C ASP A 208 2.16 -3.60 -0.64
N PHE A 209 2.68 -4.62 -1.33
CA PHE A 209 3.58 -5.58 -0.72
C PHE A 209 4.98 -4.99 -0.54
N THR A 210 5.65 -5.43 0.52
CA THR A 210 6.99 -4.94 0.87
C THR A 210 7.93 -6.10 1.18
N ASN A 211 9.10 -6.11 0.52
CA ASN A 211 10.24 -6.91 0.95
C ASN A 211 10.98 -6.18 2.07
N ARG A 212 10.72 -6.54 3.33
CA ARG A 212 11.32 -5.86 4.49
C ARG A 212 12.82 -6.12 4.62
N VAL A 213 13.35 -7.22 4.08
CA VAL A 213 14.81 -7.44 4.03
C VAL A 213 15.48 -6.35 3.19
N THR A 214 14.96 -6.13 1.98
CA THR A 214 15.45 -5.07 1.09
C THR A 214 15.31 -3.70 1.75
N LEU A 215 14.13 -3.40 2.33
CA LEU A 215 13.88 -2.12 2.98
C LEU A 215 14.87 -1.86 4.13
N VAL A 216 15.00 -2.79 5.08
CA VAL A 216 15.87 -2.61 6.25
C VAL A 216 17.33 -2.43 5.84
N ARG A 217 17.81 -3.16 4.84
CA ARG A 217 19.19 -3.02 4.35
C ARG A 217 19.44 -1.64 3.72
N LEU A 218 18.50 -1.14 2.92
CA LEU A 218 18.69 0.06 2.11
C LEU A 218 18.21 1.36 2.77
N ILE A 219 17.31 1.29 3.76
CA ILE A 219 16.75 2.48 4.41
C ILE A 219 17.83 3.29 5.13
N ASP A 220 17.75 4.62 5.02
CA ASP A 220 18.51 5.52 5.90
C ASP A 220 17.75 5.71 7.22
N PRO A 221 18.25 5.14 8.34
CA PRO A 221 17.55 5.23 9.62
C PRO A 221 17.58 6.63 10.24
N ASN A 222 18.40 7.55 9.72
CA ASN A 222 18.47 8.93 10.17
C ASN A 222 17.62 9.88 9.31
N ASN A 223 17.18 9.42 8.13
CA ASN A 223 16.42 10.25 7.19
C ASN A 223 15.45 9.39 6.35
N TYR A 224 14.33 8.98 6.93
CA TYR A 224 13.28 8.25 6.22
C TYR A 224 12.73 9.02 5.00
N ASN A 225 12.72 10.36 5.08
CA ASN A 225 12.31 11.22 3.97
C ASN A 225 13.23 11.11 2.75
N SER A 226 14.42 10.48 2.88
CA SER A 226 15.25 10.18 1.71
C SER A 226 14.53 9.28 0.72
N GLY A 227 13.54 8.48 1.16
CA GLY A 227 12.88 7.48 0.33
C GLY A 227 13.81 6.30 -0.02
N SER A 228 15.02 6.26 0.55
CA SER A 228 16.01 5.23 0.27
C SER A 228 15.48 3.84 0.61
N GLY A 229 15.57 2.92 -0.34
CA GLY A 229 15.15 1.54 -0.20
C GLY A 229 13.66 1.27 -0.40
N PHE A 230 12.80 2.30 -0.38
CA PHE A 230 11.35 2.10 -0.53
C PHE A 230 10.99 1.65 -1.95
N SER A 231 11.51 2.31 -2.99
CA SER A 231 11.25 1.91 -4.38
C SER A 231 11.66 0.47 -4.65
N ASP A 232 12.87 0.06 -4.22
CA ASP A 232 13.34 -1.32 -4.40
C ASP A 232 12.52 -2.34 -3.59
N ALA A 233 12.18 -2.00 -2.35
CA ALA A 233 11.47 -2.92 -1.47
C ALA A 233 10.00 -3.13 -1.86
N LYS A 234 9.38 -2.15 -2.50
CA LYS A 234 7.94 -2.10 -2.81
C LYS A 234 7.60 -2.29 -4.29
N SER A 235 8.59 -2.53 -5.14
CA SER A 235 8.41 -2.68 -6.61
C SER A 235 8.72 -4.10 -7.11
N GLY A 236 8.53 -5.11 -6.28
CA GLY A 236 8.65 -6.51 -6.67
C GLY A 236 7.50 -6.96 -7.59
N PRO A 237 7.70 -8.04 -8.35
CA PRO A 237 6.64 -8.62 -9.18
C PRO A 237 5.41 -9.01 -8.34
N GLY A 238 4.22 -8.57 -8.77
CA GLY A 238 2.98 -8.83 -8.05
C GLY A 238 2.77 -7.99 -6.79
N PHE A 239 3.61 -6.97 -6.52
CA PHE A 239 3.54 -6.16 -5.31
C PHE A 239 2.49 -5.04 -5.37
N PHE A 240 1.70 -4.97 -6.44
CA PHE A 240 0.66 -3.98 -6.62
C PHE A 240 -0.69 -4.61 -7.04
N PRO A 241 -1.30 -5.46 -6.22
CA PRO A 241 -2.67 -5.92 -6.44
C PRO A 241 -3.65 -4.77 -6.30
N THR A 242 -4.68 -4.75 -7.16
CA THR A 242 -5.71 -3.72 -7.12
C THR A 242 -7.11 -4.32 -7.14
N GLY A 243 -8.06 -3.60 -6.55
CA GLY A 243 -9.45 -4.02 -6.45
C GLY A 243 -10.12 -4.20 -7.81
N PRO A 244 -11.30 -4.83 -7.82
CA PRO A 244 -12.03 -5.08 -9.06
C PRO A 244 -12.69 -3.82 -9.60
N PHE A 245 -12.97 -2.82 -8.73
CA PHE A 245 -13.79 -1.67 -9.06
C PHE A 245 -13.01 -0.36 -9.00
N VAL A 246 -13.37 0.53 -9.90
CA VAL A 246 -13.02 1.93 -9.88
C VAL A 246 -14.26 2.73 -9.54
N VAL A 247 -14.18 3.63 -8.57
CA VAL A 247 -15.28 4.50 -8.16
C VAL A 247 -14.96 5.95 -8.52
N ILE A 248 -15.84 6.59 -9.29
CA ILE A 248 -15.76 8.01 -9.64
C ILE A 248 -16.89 8.74 -8.87
N PRO A 249 -16.61 9.29 -7.68
CA PRO A 249 -17.62 9.94 -6.87
C PRO A 249 -17.88 11.39 -7.33
N ASN A 250 -19.09 11.88 -7.09
CA ASN A 250 -19.44 13.28 -7.32
C ASN A 250 -18.76 14.21 -6.29
N ASP A 251 -18.61 13.73 -5.04
CA ASP A 251 -17.91 14.39 -3.94
C ASP A 251 -16.79 13.47 -3.43
N TRP A 252 -15.60 13.64 -3.97
CA TRP A 252 -14.48 12.76 -3.68
C TRP A 252 -13.99 12.89 -2.23
N GLN A 253 -14.05 14.08 -1.63
CA GLN A 253 -13.58 14.31 -0.26
C GLN A 253 -14.47 13.55 0.72
N ARG A 254 -15.79 13.74 0.59
CA ARG A 254 -16.76 13.01 1.41
C ARG A 254 -16.70 11.51 1.17
N PHE A 255 -16.49 11.09 -0.08
CA PHE A 255 -16.37 9.69 -0.44
C PHE A 255 -15.20 9.04 0.31
N ILE A 256 -13.97 9.56 0.13
CA ILE A 256 -12.77 8.99 0.74
C ILE A 256 -12.82 9.09 2.27
N ALA A 257 -13.28 10.20 2.84
CA ALA A 257 -13.36 10.36 4.29
C ALA A 257 -14.21 9.27 4.95
N ASN A 258 -15.28 8.82 4.29
CA ASN A 258 -16.19 7.79 4.80
C ASN A 258 -15.80 6.37 4.36
N GLU A 259 -14.92 6.22 3.37
CA GLU A 259 -14.53 4.91 2.87
C GLU A 259 -13.70 4.18 3.93
N ARG A 260 -14.03 2.90 4.17
CA ARG A 260 -13.30 2.03 5.09
C ARG A 260 -12.53 0.98 4.32
N MET A 261 -11.30 0.73 4.73
CA MET A 261 -10.45 -0.33 4.21
C MET A 261 -10.02 -1.28 5.32
N THR A 262 -9.93 -2.56 5.02
CA THR A 262 -9.56 -3.60 5.98
C THR A 262 -8.58 -4.59 5.36
N THR A 263 -7.76 -5.22 6.21
CA THR A 263 -6.92 -6.37 5.85
C THR A 263 -7.15 -7.52 6.81
N ARG A 264 -7.26 -8.73 6.26
CA ARG A 264 -7.25 -9.98 7.02
C ARG A 264 -6.16 -10.89 6.48
N VAL A 265 -5.48 -11.59 7.35
CA VAL A 265 -4.52 -12.65 6.99
C VAL A 265 -5.01 -13.95 7.58
N ASN A 266 -5.27 -14.95 6.73
CA ASN A 266 -5.85 -16.23 7.12
C ASN A 266 -7.12 -16.06 7.99
N GLY A 267 -7.98 -15.10 7.61
CA GLY A 267 -9.19 -14.75 8.34
C GLY A 267 -8.99 -13.88 9.59
N THR A 268 -7.76 -13.66 10.06
CA THR A 268 -7.48 -12.80 11.22
C THR A 268 -7.37 -11.35 10.80
N ALA A 269 -8.14 -10.45 11.45
CA ALA A 269 -8.11 -9.01 11.19
C ALA A 269 -6.74 -8.41 11.54
N ARG A 270 -6.21 -7.57 10.67
CA ARG A 270 -4.90 -6.93 10.78
C ARG A 270 -4.95 -5.42 10.67
N GLN A 271 -5.59 -4.89 9.63
CA GLN A 271 -5.72 -3.46 9.40
C GLN A 271 -7.21 -3.10 9.29
N ASP A 272 -7.57 -1.91 9.77
CA ASP A 272 -8.92 -1.39 9.70
C ASP A 272 -8.87 0.13 9.87
N ALA A 273 -9.21 0.87 8.83
CA ALA A 273 -9.10 2.32 8.83
C ALA A 273 -10.09 2.98 7.87
N ARG A 274 -10.33 4.27 8.11
CA ARG A 274 -11.08 5.14 7.19
C ARG A 274 -10.18 6.20 6.58
N GLY A 275 -10.57 6.69 5.40
CA GLY A 275 -9.84 7.77 4.76
C GLY A 275 -9.81 9.08 5.56
N SER A 276 -10.77 9.30 6.47
CA SER A 276 -10.73 10.44 7.40
C SER A 276 -9.56 10.41 8.41
N GLN A 277 -8.87 9.26 8.54
CA GLN A 277 -7.70 9.09 9.42
C GLN A 277 -6.38 9.43 8.71
N MET A 278 -6.41 9.75 7.41
CA MET A 278 -5.24 10.25 6.69
C MET A 278 -4.82 11.62 7.24
N MET A 279 -3.52 11.83 7.40
CA MET A 279 -2.94 13.13 7.79
C MET A 279 -3.04 14.16 6.66
N LEU A 280 -2.81 13.71 5.43
CA LEU A 280 -2.93 14.51 4.21
C LEU A 280 -3.98 13.86 3.30
N ASP A 281 -4.96 14.63 2.85
CA ASP A 281 -5.89 14.20 1.81
C ASP A 281 -5.22 14.14 0.43
N PHE A 282 -5.93 13.61 -0.59
CA PHE A 282 -5.34 13.46 -1.92
C PHE A 282 -4.98 14.79 -2.60
N ARG A 283 -5.66 15.91 -2.26
CA ARG A 283 -5.27 17.24 -2.74
C ARG A 283 -3.92 17.65 -2.16
N GLN A 284 -3.77 17.52 -0.85
CA GLN A 284 -2.52 17.85 -0.15
C GLN A 284 -1.38 16.94 -0.58
N LEU A 285 -1.66 15.65 -0.85
CA LEU A 285 -0.66 14.73 -1.41
C LEU A 285 -0.21 15.17 -2.81
N VAL A 286 -1.15 15.56 -3.69
CA VAL A 286 -0.82 16.09 -5.03
C VAL A 286 0.03 17.35 -4.92
N GLU A 287 -0.37 18.32 -4.10
CA GLU A 287 0.38 19.56 -3.88
C GLU A 287 1.82 19.25 -3.41
N ARG A 288 1.97 18.34 -2.44
CA ARG A 288 3.28 17.91 -1.94
C ARG A 288 4.13 17.24 -3.01
N VAL A 289 3.54 16.36 -3.83
CA VAL A 289 4.21 15.65 -4.91
C VAL A 289 4.69 16.62 -5.99
N LEU A 290 3.86 17.60 -6.37
CA LEU A 290 4.21 18.63 -7.34
C LEU A 290 5.28 19.60 -6.80
N ASP A 291 5.19 20.00 -5.53
CA ASP A 291 6.22 20.83 -4.88
C ASP A 291 7.59 20.13 -4.87
N SER A 292 7.62 18.83 -4.65
CA SER A 292 8.85 18.05 -4.71
C SER A 292 9.53 18.07 -6.08
N SER A 293 8.79 18.36 -7.16
CA SER A 293 9.34 18.50 -8.51
C SER A 293 10.12 19.81 -8.72
N GLN A 294 9.83 20.84 -7.91
CA GLN A 294 10.56 22.11 -7.93
C GLN A 294 11.90 22.02 -7.17
N HIS A 295 11.99 21.05 -6.25
CA HIS A 295 13.20 20.72 -5.48
C HIS A 295 13.57 19.24 -5.77
N PRO A 296 14.12 18.94 -6.94
CA PRO A 296 14.24 17.57 -7.42
C PRO A 296 15.06 16.73 -6.46
N LYS A 297 14.39 15.73 -5.90
CA LYS A 297 14.96 14.69 -5.06
C LYS A 297 15.15 13.45 -5.92
N GLU A 298 16.33 12.88 -5.86
CA GLU A 298 16.63 11.65 -6.57
C GLU A 298 16.45 10.45 -5.63
N TYR A 299 15.70 9.48 -6.11
CA TYR A 299 15.52 8.18 -5.46
C TYR A 299 16.43 7.15 -6.12
N LEU A 300 16.70 6.07 -5.45
CA LEU A 300 17.39 4.92 -6.03
C LEU A 300 16.37 3.83 -6.34
N TYR A 301 16.47 3.27 -7.52
CA TYR A 301 15.76 2.06 -7.93
C TYR A 301 16.66 1.20 -8.80
N GLN A 302 16.92 -0.04 -8.37
CA GLN A 302 17.84 -0.97 -9.03
C GLN A 302 19.22 -0.36 -9.30
N GLY A 303 19.73 0.42 -8.33
CA GLY A 303 21.02 1.08 -8.42
C GLY A 303 21.04 2.35 -9.29
N ASN A 304 19.94 2.70 -9.96
CA ASN A 304 19.84 3.88 -10.80
C ASN A 304 19.11 5.00 -10.08
N LYS A 305 19.59 6.24 -10.29
CA LYS A 305 18.89 7.44 -9.84
C LYS A 305 17.64 7.68 -10.66
N THR A 306 16.54 7.98 -9.99
CA THR A 306 15.25 8.27 -10.62
C THR A 306 14.54 9.39 -9.87
N PRO A 307 13.90 10.35 -10.57
CA PRO A 307 13.10 11.38 -9.91
C PRO A 307 11.77 10.80 -9.41
N LEU A 308 11.08 11.51 -8.50
CA LEU A 308 9.71 11.16 -8.11
C LEU A 308 8.77 11.20 -9.32
N LEU A 309 8.80 12.31 -10.03
CA LEU A 309 7.99 12.55 -11.24
C LEU A 309 8.91 12.73 -12.47
N LEU A 310 8.49 12.15 -13.59
CA LEU A 310 9.08 12.50 -14.87
C LEU A 310 8.47 13.82 -15.36
N ASN A 311 9.32 14.78 -15.72
CA ASN A 311 8.91 16.11 -16.23
C ASN A 311 7.96 16.88 -15.28
N GLY A 312 8.00 16.61 -13.97
CA GLY A 312 7.14 17.29 -12.99
C GLY A 312 5.65 16.98 -13.10
N VAL A 313 5.29 15.83 -13.66
CA VAL A 313 3.89 15.47 -13.98
C VAL A 313 3.51 14.17 -13.28
N ILE A 314 2.32 14.13 -12.66
CA ILE A 314 1.64 12.88 -12.36
C ILE A 314 0.88 12.48 -13.62
N PRO A 315 1.30 11.42 -14.35
CA PRO A 315 0.72 11.10 -15.63
C PRO A 315 -0.73 10.62 -15.49
N LYS A 316 -1.54 10.90 -16.51
CA LYS A 316 -2.83 10.22 -16.67
C LYS A 316 -2.66 8.71 -16.55
N GLY A 317 -3.46 8.08 -15.72
CA GLY A 317 -3.41 6.63 -15.50
C GLY A 317 -2.42 6.14 -14.45
N ALA A 318 -1.42 6.95 -14.06
CA ALA A 318 -0.59 6.61 -12.91
C ALA A 318 -1.41 6.67 -11.61
N ALA A 319 -1.15 5.75 -10.70
CA ALA A 319 -1.76 5.77 -9.37
C ALA A 319 -0.99 6.72 -8.43
N LEU A 320 -1.74 7.49 -7.64
CA LEU A 320 -1.27 8.11 -6.42
C LEU A 320 -1.85 7.30 -5.25
N MET A 321 -0.98 6.80 -4.39
CA MET A 321 -1.31 5.92 -3.27
C MET A 321 -1.36 6.71 -1.95
N SER A 322 -2.30 6.34 -1.08
CA SER A 322 -2.57 7.08 0.17
C SER A 322 -1.53 6.88 1.27
N GLY A 323 -0.75 5.81 1.22
CA GLY A 323 -0.13 5.23 2.39
C GLY A 323 -1.09 4.34 3.17
N THR A 324 -0.55 3.48 4.03
CA THR A 324 -1.30 2.47 4.77
C THR A 324 -1.57 2.85 6.22
N SER A 325 -2.57 2.20 6.83
CA SER A 325 -2.86 2.27 8.27
C SER A 325 -1.96 1.33 9.09
N ALA A 326 -2.02 1.45 10.43
CA ALA A 326 -1.37 0.51 11.33
C ALA A 326 -1.93 -0.92 11.19
N GLY A 327 -1.16 -1.90 11.67
CA GLY A 327 -1.50 -3.33 11.65
C GLY A 327 -0.69 -4.15 10.65
N VAL A 328 0.34 -3.57 10.02
CA VAL A 328 1.36 -4.30 9.25
C VAL A 328 2.16 -5.24 10.16
N ILE A 329 2.95 -6.15 9.58
CA ILE A 329 3.75 -7.08 10.39
C ILE A 329 5.00 -6.41 10.93
N PHE A 330 5.63 -5.57 10.10
CA PHE A 330 6.90 -4.96 10.41
C PHE A 330 6.79 -3.94 11.54
N THR A 331 7.70 -4.07 12.52
CA THR A 331 7.97 -3.07 13.54
C THR A 331 9.45 -2.72 13.54
N PRO A 332 9.81 -1.44 13.76
CA PRO A 332 11.21 -1.03 13.81
C PRO A 332 11.99 -1.74 14.92
N PRO A 333 13.32 -1.91 14.78
CA PRO A 333 14.17 -2.50 15.82
C PRO A 333 14.00 -1.79 17.16
N THR A 334 13.70 -2.55 18.20
CA THR A 334 13.63 -2.06 19.58
C THR A 334 15.04 -1.66 20.08
N LEU A 335 15.10 -1.00 21.24
CA LEU A 335 16.39 -0.75 21.89
C LEU A 335 17.15 -2.05 22.15
N CYS A 336 16.43 -3.11 22.50
CA CYS A 336 17.03 -4.42 22.76
C CYS A 336 17.61 -5.06 21.51
N ASP A 337 16.91 -4.98 20.38
CA ASP A 337 17.43 -5.44 19.09
C ASP A 337 18.71 -4.69 18.72
N LYS A 338 18.73 -3.37 18.93
CA LYS A 338 19.89 -2.52 18.66
C LYS A 338 21.09 -2.91 19.56
N LEU A 339 20.86 -3.09 20.86
CA LEU A 339 21.91 -3.48 21.81
C LEU A 339 22.45 -4.88 21.52
N ALA A 340 21.57 -5.84 21.21
CA ALA A 340 21.97 -7.18 20.81
C ALA A 340 22.81 -7.16 19.53
N GLY A 341 22.41 -6.37 18.53
CA GLY A 341 23.17 -6.19 17.30
C GLY A 341 24.54 -5.55 17.51
N VAL A 342 24.65 -4.54 18.39
CA VAL A 342 25.94 -3.95 18.79
C VAL A 342 26.83 -4.98 19.48
N GLY A 343 26.27 -5.75 20.43
CA GLY A 343 26.98 -6.83 21.11
C GLY A 343 27.50 -7.87 20.12
N SER A 344 26.67 -8.30 19.19
CA SER A 344 27.04 -9.20 18.09
C SER A 344 28.20 -8.63 17.26
N ALA A 345 28.10 -7.35 16.87
CA ALA A 345 29.18 -6.69 16.10
C ALA A 345 30.53 -6.69 16.83
N ILE A 346 30.52 -6.47 18.14
CA ILE A 346 31.73 -6.47 18.96
C ILE A 346 32.33 -7.88 19.02
N VAL A 347 31.50 -8.89 19.32
CA VAL A 347 31.98 -10.29 19.45
C VAL A 347 32.57 -10.83 18.16
N HIS A 348 32.01 -10.43 17.00
CA HIS A 348 32.49 -10.86 15.69
C HIS A 348 33.54 -9.94 15.07
N GLY A 349 34.07 -8.95 15.81
CA GLY A 349 35.07 -8.02 15.30
C GLY A 349 34.60 -7.08 14.18
N GLN A 350 33.31 -6.88 14.08
CA GLN A 350 32.67 -6.04 13.03
C GLN A 350 32.52 -4.57 13.46
N ALA A 351 32.83 -4.22 14.70
CA ALA A 351 32.68 -2.87 15.24
C ALA A 351 33.84 -1.93 14.81
N THR A 352 34.21 -1.94 13.53
CA THR A 352 35.34 -1.19 12.96
C THR A 352 34.99 0.27 12.63
N SER A 353 33.73 0.56 12.41
CA SER A 353 33.22 1.91 12.13
C SER A 353 31.75 2.02 12.51
N ARG A 354 31.23 3.26 12.63
CA ARG A 354 29.80 3.50 12.86
C ARG A 354 28.92 2.81 11.81
N ASN A 355 29.30 2.88 10.55
CA ASN A 355 28.51 2.28 9.46
C ASN A 355 28.54 0.73 9.54
N ALA A 356 29.68 0.14 9.90
CA ALA A 356 29.79 -1.30 10.10
C ALA A 356 28.92 -1.77 11.28
N VAL A 357 28.89 -1.03 12.38
CA VAL A 357 27.98 -1.33 13.51
C VAL A 357 26.51 -1.22 13.09
N VAL A 358 26.12 -0.17 12.37
CA VAL A 358 24.73 -0.02 11.87
C VAL A 358 24.36 -1.18 10.95
N ALA A 359 25.24 -1.59 10.05
CA ALA A 359 25.01 -2.73 9.16
C ALA A 359 24.85 -4.04 9.95
N ALA A 360 25.71 -4.28 10.95
CA ALA A 360 25.61 -5.45 11.81
C ALA A 360 24.33 -5.49 12.64
N VAL A 361 23.88 -4.34 13.16
CA VAL A 361 22.60 -4.21 13.86
C VAL A 361 21.42 -4.53 12.92
N LYS A 362 21.42 -4.01 11.70
CA LYS A 362 20.40 -4.32 10.69
C LYS A 362 20.36 -5.82 10.39
N GLU A 363 21.51 -6.43 10.16
CA GLU A 363 21.57 -7.85 9.81
C GLU A 363 21.17 -8.75 11.00
N HIS A 364 21.61 -8.43 12.22
CA HIS A 364 21.20 -9.15 13.42
C HIS A 364 19.68 -9.10 13.61
N PHE A 365 19.08 -7.92 13.44
CA PHE A 365 17.63 -7.74 13.49
C PHE A 365 16.94 -8.57 12.41
N LEU A 366 17.39 -8.53 11.16
CA LEU A 366 16.82 -9.30 10.06
C LEU A 366 16.86 -10.81 10.34
N GLN A 367 17.98 -11.33 10.83
CA GLN A 367 18.11 -12.74 11.19
C GLN A 367 17.14 -13.15 12.32
N SER A 368 16.93 -12.27 13.30
CA SER A 368 15.94 -12.47 14.36
C SER A 368 14.51 -12.54 13.78
N GLN A 369 14.17 -11.61 12.89
CA GLN A 369 12.83 -11.56 12.27
C GLN A 369 12.58 -12.78 11.36
N ILE A 370 13.57 -13.20 10.57
CA ILE A 370 13.46 -14.41 9.73
C ILE A 370 13.21 -15.65 10.60
N LYS A 371 13.91 -15.79 11.69
CA LYS A 371 13.73 -16.91 12.64
C LYS A 371 12.37 -16.90 13.32
N SER A 372 11.76 -15.74 13.50
CA SER A 372 10.45 -15.61 14.17
C SER A 372 9.30 -16.25 13.40
N GLY A 373 9.40 -16.30 12.07
CA GLY A 373 8.35 -16.83 11.18
C GLY A 373 7.05 -15.99 11.15
N HIS A 374 7.06 -14.75 11.65
CA HIS A 374 5.85 -13.93 11.78
C HIS A 374 5.40 -13.28 10.47
N PHE A 375 6.32 -13.14 9.50
CA PHE A 375 6.01 -12.57 8.19
C PHE A 375 5.27 -13.56 7.30
N LEU A 376 4.69 -13.07 6.21
CA LEU A 376 3.91 -13.89 5.30
C LEU A 376 4.70 -15.10 4.80
N GLN A 377 4.05 -16.26 4.86
CA GLN A 377 4.58 -17.56 4.44
C GLN A 377 3.84 -18.07 3.21
N VAL A 378 4.46 -19.01 2.50
CA VAL A 378 3.80 -19.74 1.41
C VAL A 378 2.55 -20.44 1.95
N GLY A 379 1.42 -20.23 1.28
CA GLY A 379 0.11 -20.74 1.67
C GLY A 379 -0.75 -19.71 2.43
N ASP A 380 -0.17 -18.60 2.88
CA ASP A 380 -0.97 -17.53 3.49
C ASP A 380 -1.90 -16.88 2.47
N VAL A 381 -3.08 -16.50 2.94
CA VAL A 381 -4.10 -15.79 2.18
C VAL A 381 -4.34 -14.43 2.80
N ILE A 382 -4.17 -13.38 1.99
CA ILE A 382 -4.42 -12.01 2.38
C ILE A 382 -5.69 -11.52 1.69
N GLU A 383 -6.63 -11.01 2.48
CA GLU A 383 -7.89 -10.46 2.02
C GLU A 383 -7.94 -8.97 2.40
N TYR A 384 -8.03 -8.13 1.38
CA TYR A 384 -8.23 -6.69 1.57
C TYR A 384 -9.65 -6.35 1.16
N GLY A 385 -10.33 -5.54 1.96
CA GLY A 385 -11.70 -5.14 1.69
C GLY A 385 -11.88 -3.64 1.76
N SER A 386 -12.86 -3.13 1.02
CA SER A 386 -13.28 -1.74 1.03
C SER A 386 -14.81 -1.66 1.05
N SER A 387 -15.36 -0.59 1.61
CA SER A 387 -16.82 -0.40 1.70
C SER A 387 -17.49 -0.36 0.32
N SER A 388 -16.84 0.22 -0.71
CA SER A 388 -17.46 0.39 -2.03
C SER A 388 -16.55 0.18 -3.23
N MET A 389 -15.26 -0.16 -3.02
CA MET A 389 -14.32 -0.44 -4.11
C MET A 389 -14.04 -1.94 -4.29
N GLY A 390 -14.86 -2.80 -3.66
CA GLY A 390 -14.71 -4.25 -3.71
C GLY A 390 -13.61 -4.78 -2.78
N ASP A 391 -13.07 -5.94 -3.13
CA ASP A 391 -12.06 -6.65 -2.33
C ASP A 391 -10.98 -7.27 -3.21
N ILE A 392 -9.82 -7.51 -2.59
CA ILE A 392 -8.67 -8.16 -3.20
C ILE A 392 -8.36 -9.42 -2.39
N ARG A 393 -8.09 -10.53 -3.07
CA ARG A 393 -7.61 -11.77 -2.45
C ARG A 393 -6.30 -12.19 -3.09
N VAL A 394 -5.27 -12.31 -2.27
CA VAL A 394 -3.91 -12.69 -2.68
C VAL A 394 -3.49 -13.94 -1.95
N GLU A 395 -3.01 -14.94 -2.67
CA GLU A 395 -2.37 -16.13 -2.10
C GLU A 395 -0.85 -16.01 -2.23
N VAL A 396 -0.12 -16.25 -1.16
CA VAL A 396 1.35 -16.34 -1.20
C VAL A 396 1.76 -17.69 -1.73
N ARG A 397 2.47 -17.73 -2.85
CA ARG A 397 2.96 -18.97 -3.49
C ARG A 397 4.46 -19.13 -3.41
N ALA A 398 4.93 -20.33 -3.55
CA ALA A 398 6.35 -20.58 -3.71
C ALA A 398 6.90 -19.77 -4.90
N PRO A 399 8.11 -19.21 -4.81
CA PRO A 399 8.76 -18.60 -5.95
C PRO A 399 8.95 -19.65 -7.03
N GLY A 400 8.68 -19.26 -8.29
CA GLY A 400 8.86 -20.12 -9.46
C GLY A 400 10.32 -20.37 -9.80
#